data_baaac0a813262064ee762af81b73c0ff
#
_entry.id   baaac0a813262064ee762af81b73c0ff
#
_cell.length_a   1.000
_cell.length_b   1.000
_cell.length_c   1.000
_cell.angle_alpha   90.00
_cell.angle_beta   90.00
_cell.angle_gamma   90.00
#
_symmetry.space_group_name_H-M   'P 1'
#
loop_
_entity.id
_entity.type
_entity.pdbx_description
1 polymer ?
#
loop_
_entity_poly.entity_id
_entity_poly.type
_entity_poly.pdbx_seq_one_letter_code
_entity_poly.pdbx_strand_id
1 'polypeptide(L)'
;CVSLLDMFSTLGKHGIECKFKSVKTSLVTHGRNLLTAGFLNSGFDYMLFVDADVEFKPEAIMRMLVTKKDIISTPYRVKNEPEKLEYAVKFKDSKDIKILPWDIVEIEEGPAGLMLIHRRVYERLMKERSDLKIKFDAATRMKMNDEIGADTDAIDKYMYNFWDTTFCLEDGEWKGEDLSFCNLATDAGFKIYANLDSGTTHHGS
;
A
#
# COMPACT_ATOMS: atom_id res chain seq x y z
N CYS A 1 -0.02 -11.48 -13.52
CA CYS A 1 0.39 -10.76 -14.76
C CYS A 1 -0.80 -10.34 -15.63
N VAL A 2 -1.84 -11.18 -15.82
CA VAL A 2 -3.01 -10.83 -16.66
C VAL A 2 -3.73 -9.61 -16.10
N SER A 3 -4.02 -9.60 -14.79
CA SER A 3 -4.70 -8.47 -14.13
C SER A 3 -4.01 -7.12 -14.35
N LEU A 4 -2.67 -7.09 -14.33
CA LEU A 4 -1.91 -5.87 -14.60
C LEU A 4 -2.06 -5.40 -16.05
N LEU A 5 -1.98 -6.32 -17.03
CA LEU A 5 -2.15 -5.98 -18.44
C LEU A 5 -3.55 -5.43 -18.73
N ASP A 6 -4.58 -6.07 -18.17
CA ASP A 6 -5.97 -5.64 -18.30
C ASP A 6 -6.19 -4.27 -17.63
N MET A 7 -5.57 -4.05 -16.47
CA MET A 7 -5.59 -2.76 -15.78
C MET A 7 -4.95 -1.67 -16.64
N PHE A 8 -3.74 -1.87 -17.16
CA PHE A 8 -3.07 -0.89 -18.03
C PHE A 8 -3.90 -0.55 -19.25
N SER A 9 -4.47 -1.58 -19.91
CA SER A 9 -5.36 -1.38 -21.06
C SER A 9 -6.60 -0.56 -20.70
N THR A 10 -7.23 -0.89 -19.58
CA THR A 10 -8.47 -0.23 -19.12
C THR A 10 -8.20 1.21 -18.71
N LEU A 11 -7.22 1.46 -17.85
CA LEU A 11 -6.87 2.80 -17.40
C LEU A 11 -6.41 3.69 -18.55
N GLY A 12 -5.63 3.14 -19.50
CA GLY A 12 -5.20 3.86 -20.70
C GLY A 12 -6.38 4.31 -21.59
N LYS A 13 -7.42 3.51 -21.75
CA LYS A 13 -8.66 3.90 -22.47
C LYS A 13 -9.38 5.08 -21.81
N HIS A 14 -9.20 5.27 -20.50
CA HIS A 14 -9.75 6.40 -19.73
C HIS A 14 -8.77 7.58 -19.60
N GLY A 15 -7.64 7.56 -20.33
CA GLY A 15 -6.63 8.63 -20.29
C GLY A 15 -5.85 8.69 -18.98
N ILE A 16 -5.82 7.61 -18.20
CA ILE A 16 -5.07 7.52 -16.94
C ILE A 16 -3.69 6.96 -17.24
N GLU A 17 -2.66 7.76 -17.01
CA GLU A 17 -1.27 7.33 -17.17
C GLU A 17 -0.86 6.42 -16.03
N CYS A 18 -0.21 5.31 -16.35
CA CYS A 18 0.27 4.33 -15.40
C CYS A 18 1.74 3.97 -15.67
N LYS A 19 2.50 3.77 -14.60
CA LYS A 19 3.89 3.29 -14.68
C LYS A 19 4.05 2.10 -13.74
N PHE A 20 4.65 1.02 -14.23
CA PHE A 20 4.97 -0.15 -13.43
C PHE A 20 6.41 -0.11 -12.93
N LYS A 21 6.59 -0.44 -11.67
CA LYS A 21 7.89 -0.69 -11.04
C LYS A 21 7.79 -1.95 -10.19
N SER A 22 8.84 -2.76 -10.19
CA SER A 22 8.98 -3.90 -9.29
C SER A 22 10.37 -3.89 -8.67
N VAL A 23 10.48 -4.45 -7.49
CA VAL A 23 11.75 -4.64 -6.79
C VAL A 23 11.83 -6.09 -6.33
N LYS A 24 13.01 -6.68 -6.47
CA LYS A 24 13.30 -8.00 -5.94
C LYS A 24 14.11 -7.84 -4.65
N THR A 25 13.51 -8.18 -3.53
CA THR A 25 14.16 -8.09 -2.22
C THR A 25 13.70 -9.23 -1.34
N SER A 26 14.53 -9.61 -0.37
CA SER A 26 14.19 -10.61 0.65
C SER A 26 13.35 -10.03 1.81
N LEU A 27 13.30 -8.71 1.94
CA LEU A 27 12.55 -8.02 2.98
C LEU A 27 11.44 -7.16 2.37
N VAL A 28 10.20 -7.52 2.63
CA VAL A 28 9.02 -6.79 2.10
C VAL A 28 9.01 -5.32 2.55
N THR A 29 9.35 -5.05 3.80
CA THR A 29 9.45 -3.69 4.36
C THR A 29 10.42 -2.82 3.58
N HIS A 30 11.61 -3.35 3.29
CA HIS A 30 12.61 -2.65 2.49
C HIS A 30 12.11 -2.38 1.07
N GLY A 31 11.53 -3.39 0.41
CA GLY A 31 10.96 -3.26 -0.93
C GLY A 31 9.89 -2.19 -1.02
N ARG A 32 8.94 -2.16 -0.06
CA ARG A 32 7.88 -1.16 -0.03
C ARG A 32 8.44 0.26 0.18
N ASN A 33 9.44 0.43 1.07
CA ASN A 33 10.09 1.72 1.28
C ASN A 33 10.84 2.22 0.03
N LEU A 34 11.55 1.33 -0.69
CA LEU A 34 12.22 1.66 -1.95
C LEU A 34 11.23 2.07 -3.04
N LEU A 35 10.16 1.31 -3.23
CA LEU A 35 9.13 1.63 -4.20
C LEU A 35 8.43 2.96 -3.87
N THR A 36 8.20 3.23 -2.58
CA THR A 36 7.64 4.50 -2.12
C THR A 36 8.58 5.68 -2.41
N ALA A 37 9.89 5.54 -2.18
CA ALA A 37 10.87 6.58 -2.52
C ALA A 37 10.88 6.86 -4.04
N GLY A 38 10.86 5.82 -4.87
CA GLY A 38 10.76 5.94 -6.31
C GLY A 38 9.45 6.60 -6.78
N PHE A 39 8.33 6.29 -6.13
CA PHE A 39 7.05 6.95 -6.38
C PHE A 39 7.11 8.44 -6.03
N LEU A 40 7.64 8.80 -4.87
CA LEU A 40 7.76 10.19 -4.43
C LEU A 40 8.67 11.04 -5.33
N ASN A 41 9.63 10.41 -6.01
CA ASN A 41 10.44 11.06 -7.04
C ASN A 41 9.77 11.13 -8.41
N SER A 42 8.61 10.51 -8.59
CA SER A 42 7.81 10.59 -9.80
C SER A 42 6.81 11.74 -9.75
N GLY A 43 6.15 12.05 -10.87
CA GLY A 43 5.07 13.04 -10.94
C GLY A 43 3.67 12.47 -10.69
N PHE A 44 3.53 11.19 -10.32
CA PHE A 44 2.22 10.55 -10.15
C PHE A 44 1.55 10.93 -8.83
N ASP A 45 0.21 11.00 -8.84
CA ASP A 45 -0.59 11.36 -7.67
C ASP A 45 -0.88 10.15 -6.76
N TYR A 46 -0.99 8.96 -7.33
CA TYR A 46 -1.33 7.73 -6.61
C TYR A 46 -0.28 6.66 -6.79
N MET A 47 -0.07 5.88 -5.74
CA MET A 47 0.69 4.65 -5.73
C MET A 47 -0.25 3.48 -5.47
N LEU A 48 -0.21 2.46 -6.32
CA LEU A 48 -0.91 1.20 -6.12
C LEU A 48 0.11 0.11 -5.81
N PHE A 49 0.04 -0.44 -4.61
CA PHE A 49 0.72 -1.69 -4.30
C PHE A 49 -0.10 -2.87 -4.81
N VAL A 50 0.61 -3.83 -5.41
CA VAL A 50 0.04 -5.10 -5.88
C VAL A 50 1.02 -6.20 -5.52
N ASP A 51 0.62 -7.11 -4.65
CA ASP A 51 1.42 -8.28 -4.33
C ASP A 51 1.34 -9.31 -5.49
N ALA A 52 2.40 -10.08 -5.66
CA ALA A 52 2.58 -10.94 -6.84
C ALA A 52 1.54 -12.07 -6.96
N ASP A 53 0.90 -12.43 -5.85
CA ASP A 53 -0.09 -13.49 -5.71
C ASP A 53 -1.53 -12.98 -5.63
N VAL A 54 -1.76 -11.68 -5.87
CA VAL A 54 -3.09 -11.06 -5.91
C VAL A 54 -3.58 -10.97 -7.36
N GLU A 55 -4.73 -11.57 -7.64
CA GLU A 55 -5.51 -11.37 -8.85
C GLU A 55 -6.66 -10.41 -8.60
N PHE A 56 -6.89 -9.47 -9.51
CA PHE A 56 -7.93 -8.44 -9.39
C PHE A 56 -8.50 -8.05 -10.76
N LYS A 57 -9.69 -7.48 -10.76
CA LYS A 57 -10.32 -6.92 -11.95
C LYS A 57 -10.01 -5.43 -12.08
N PRO A 58 -9.80 -4.89 -13.29
CA PRO A 58 -9.54 -3.47 -13.52
C PRO A 58 -10.59 -2.53 -12.90
N GLU A 59 -11.86 -2.98 -12.86
CA GLU A 59 -12.98 -2.23 -12.29
C GLU A 59 -12.79 -1.95 -10.79
N ALA A 60 -12.09 -2.83 -10.07
CA ALA A 60 -11.77 -2.60 -8.66
C ALA A 60 -10.88 -1.36 -8.51
N ILE A 61 -9.87 -1.23 -9.37
CA ILE A 61 -8.95 -0.08 -9.35
C ILE A 61 -9.67 1.21 -9.80
N MET A 62 -10.54 1.11 -10.81
CA MET A 62 -11.35 2.24 -11.24
C MET A 62 -12.23 2.75 -10.10
N ARG A 63 -12.88 1.87 -9.33
CA ARG A 63 -13.66 2.26 -8.15
C ARG A 63 -12.79 2.95 -7.09
N MET A 64 -11.61 2.40 -6.80
CA MET A 64 -10.68 3.02 -5.84
C MET A 64 -10.31 4.44 -6.27
N LEU A 65 -10.01 4.67 -7.55
CA LEU A 65 -9.65 6.00 -8.08
C LEU A 65 -10.83 6.98 -8.04
N VAL A 66 -12.04 6.55 -8.44
CA VAL A 66 -13.24 7.41 -8.49
C VAL A 66 -13.63 7.91 -7.09
N THR A 67 -13.41 7.12 -6.05
CA THR A 67 -13.74 7.51 -4.67
C THR A 67 -12.84 8.60 -4.10
N LYS A 68 -11.69 8.87 -4.73
CA LYS A 68 -10.71 9.90 -4.32
C LYS A 68 -10.33 9.82 -2.84
N LYS A 69 -10.28 8.61 -2.29
CA LYS A 69 -9.81 8.40 -0.92
C LYS A 69 -8.30 8.50 -0.86
N ASP A 70 -7.78 8.90 0.30
CA ASP A 70 -6.33 8.98 0.51
C ASP A 70 -5.68 7.61 0.58
N ILE A 71 -6.33 6.69 1.27
CA ILE A 71 -5.90 5.32 1.44
C ILE A 71 -7.11 4.41 1.26
N ILE A 72 -7.02 3.50 0.32
CA ILE A 72 -8.05 2.49 0.09
C ILE A 72 -7.40 1.15 -0.20
N SER A 73 -7.75 0.16 0.59
CA SER A 73 -7.27 -1.22 0.50
C SER A 73 -8.36 -2.13 -0.05
N THR A 74 -7.97 -3.25 -0.56
CA THR A 74 -8.89 -4.32 -0.94
C THR A 74 -8.66 -5.51 -0.05
N PRO A 75 -9.63 -5.84 0.83
CA PRO A 75 -9.56 -7.04 1.64
C PRO A 75 -9.56 -8.29 0.78
N TYR A 76 -8.74 -9.25 1.16
CA TYR A 76 -8.74 -10.59 0.58
C TYR A 76 -8.90 -11.64 1.70
N ARG A 77 -9.37 -12.82 1.30
CA ARG A 77 -9.59 -13.92 2.23
C ARG A 77 -8.26 -14.40 2.81
N VAL A 78 -8.22 -14.52 4.14
CA VAL A 78 -7.10 -15.15 4.85
C VAL A 78 -7.19 -16.68 4.70
N LYS A 79 -6.05 -17.36 4.50
CA LYS A 79 -5.99 -18.77 4.12
C LYS A 79 -6.00 -19.76 5.30
N ASN A 80 -6.36 -19.34 6.49
CA ASN A 80 -6.10 -20.15 7.70
C ASN A 80 -6.93 -21.42 7.83
N GLU A 81 -8.17 -21.47 7.39
CA GLU A 81 -9.02 -22.67 7.47
C GLU A 81 -10.08 -22.66 6.35
N PRO A 82 -10.34 -23.78 5.64
CA PRO A 82 -11.34 -23.84 4.58
C PRO A 82 -12.75 -23.47 5.02
N GLU A 83 -13.06 -23.64 6.29
CA GLU A 83 -14.41 -23.45 6.87
C GLU A 83 -14.63 -22.04 7.45
N LYS A 84 -13.56 -21.24 7.68
CA LYS A 84 -13.65 -19.87 8.17
C LYS A 84 -13.46 -18.86 7.06
N LEU A 85 -14.44 -17.99 6.85
CA LEU A 85 -14.35 -16.81 5.98
C LEU A 85 -13.77 -15.66 6.79
N GLU A 86 -12.45 -15.63 6.92
CA GLU A 86 -11.74 -14.49 7.52
C GLU A 86 -11.13 -13.62 6.42
N TYR A 87 -11.31 -12.32 6.56
CA TYR A 87 -10.70 -11.33 5.67
C TYR A 87 -9.61 -10.56 6.42
N ALA A 88 -8.51 -10.25 5.73
CA ALA A 88 -7.43 -9.44 6.27
C ALA A 88 -7.88 -7.96 6.38
N VAL A 89 -8.78 -7.68 7.33
CA VAL A 89 -9.31 -6.34 7.56
C VAL A 89 -9.79 -6.23 9.01
N LYS A 90 -9.52 -5.08 9.64
CA LYS A 90 -10.08 -4.73 10.95
C LYS A 90 -11.05 -3.57 10.79
N PHE A 91 -12.31 -3.81 11.09
CA PHE A 91 -13.35 -2.79 11.06
C PHE A 91 -13.30 -1.94 12.33
N LYS A 92 -13.64 -0.65 12.19
CA LYS A 92 -13.97 0.17 13.34
C LYS A 92 -15.17 -0.42 14.09
N ASP A 93 -15.26 -0.12 15.37
CA ASP A 93 -16.26 -0.67 16.31
C ASP A 93 -17.61 -0.96 15.64
N SER A 94 -18.04 -2.20 15.70
CA SER A 94 -18.97 -2.85 14.75
C SER A 94 -20.44 -2.39 14.83
N LYS A 95 -20.77 -1.41 15.67
CA LYS A 95 -22.17 -1.01 15.89
C LYS A 95 -22.74 -0.13 14.80
N ASP A 96 -21.89 0.58 14.03
CA ASP A 96 -22.30 1.54 13.00
C ASP A 96 -21.40 1.47 11.74
N ILE A 97 -21.25 0.28 11.15
CA ILE A 97 -20.53 0.16 9.86
C ILE A 97 -21.37 0.86 8.78
N LYS A 98 -20.89 2.01 8.32
CA LYS A 98 -21.52 2.75 7.24
C LYS A 98 -20.90 2.38 5.90
N ILE A 99 -21.68 1.74 5.05
CA ILE A 99 -21.28 1.49 3.66
C ILE A 99 -21.51 2.76 2.86
N LEU A 100 -20.46 3.28 2.25
CA LEU A 100 -20.46 4.41 1.35
C LEU A 100 -20.79 3.96 -0.08
N PRO A 101 -21.10 4.87 -1.03
CA PRO A 101 -21.24 4.51 -2.44
C PRO A 101 -20.02 3.72 -2.94
N TRP A 102 -20.27 2.80 -3.88
CA TRP A 102 -19.27 1.90 -4.46
C TRP A 102 -18.75 0.82 -3.50
N ASP A 103 -19.57 0.44 -2.50
CA ASP A 103 -19.24 -0.59 -1.50
C ASP A 103 -17.94 -0.30 -0.75
N ILE A 104 -17.73 0.98 -0.44
CA ILE A 104 -16.59 1.44 0.33
C ILE A 104 -16.96 1.56 1.81
N VAL A 105 -16.10 1.09 2.69
CA VAL A 105 -16.28 1.17 4.13
C VAL A 105 -15.03 1.74 4.80
N GLU A 106 -15.20 2.55 5.84
CA GLU A 106 -14.08 3.02 6.68
C GLU A 106 -13.63 1.88 7.60
N ILE A 107 -12.34 1.61 7.63
CA ILE A 107 -11.70 0.53 8.41
C ILE A 107 -10.60 1.09 9.31
N GLU A 108 -10.15 0.30 10.28
CA GLU A 108 -8.96 0.62 11.08
C GLU A 108 -7.69 0.21 10.35
N GLU A 109 -7.66 -1.03 9.90
CA GLU A 109 -6.48 -1.65 9.31
C GLU A 109 -6.88 -2.49 8.10
N GLY A 110 -6.06 -2.48 7.06
CA GLY A 110 -6.27 -3.27 5.84
C GLY A 110 -4.96 -3.69 5.19
N PRO A 111 -5.00 -4.77 4.37
CA PRO A 111 -3.81 -5.34 3.76
C PRO A 111 -3.26 -4.45 2.66
N ALA A 112 -1.94 -4.46 2.51
CA ALA A 112 -1.27 -3.70 1.46
C ALA A 112 -1.10 -4.48 0.14
N GLY A 113 -1.56 -5.73 0.07
CA GLY A 113 -1.45 -6.56 -1.13
C GLY A 113 -2.22 -6.03 -2.35
N LEU A 114 -3.26 -5.21 -2.13
CA LEU A 114 -3.89 -4.36 -3.14
C LEU A 114 -4.34 -3.06 -2.47
N MET A 115 -3.46 -2.07 -2.42
CA MET A 115 -3.70 -0.81 -1.70
C MET A 115 -3.31 0.38 -2.55
N LEU A 116 -4.26 1.31 -2.74
CA LEU A 116 -4.07 2.58 -3.43
C LEU A 116 -3.87 3.69 -2.40
N ILE A 117 -2.79 4.48 -2.56
CA ILE A 117 -2.39 5.51 -1.61
C ILE A 117 -2.10 6.80 -2.38
N HIS A 118 -2.74 7.90 -1.97
CA HIS A 118 -2.48 9.21 -2.54
C HIS A 118 -1.15 9.77 -2.03
N ARG A 119 -0.38 10.41 -2.89
CA ARG A 119 0.93 11.06 -2.61
C ARG A 119 0.93 11.91 -1.34
N ARG A 120 -0.13 12.68 -1.11
CA ARG A 120 -0.24 13.59 0.05
C ARG A 120 -0.12 12.88 1.41
N VAL A 121 -0.42 11.57 1.47
CA VAL A 121 -0.23 10.77 2.70
C VAL A 121 1.24 10.75 3.07
N TYR A 122 2.10 10.37 2.14
CA TYR A 122 3.54 10.31 2.36
C TYR A 122 4.15 11.68 2.59
N GLU A 123 3.71 12.69 1.84
CA GLU A 123 4.17 14.09 2.03
C GLU A 123 3.84 14.62 3.43
N ARG A 124 2.66 14.29 3.95
CA ARG A 124 2.27 14.61 5.33
C ARG A 124 3.13 13.86 6.33
N LEU A 125 3.32 12.56 6.14
CA LEU A 125 4.14 11.73 7.01
C LEU A 125 5.60 12.20 7.03
N MET A 126 6.21 12.54 5.90
CA MET A 126 7.56 13.09 5.86
C MET A 126 7.70 14.39 6.69
N LYS A 127 6.66 15.23 6.67
CA LYS A 127 6.64 16.49 7.41
C LYS A 127 6.49 16.28 8.92
N GLU A 128 5.62 15.36 9.33
CA GLU A 128 5.30 15.13 10.75
C GLU A 128 6.20 14.11 11.42
N ARG A 129 6.76 13.17 10.65
CA ARG A 129 7.57 12.06 11.13
C ARG A 129 8.95 12.08 10.48
N SER A 130 9.68 13.17 10.67
CA SER A 130 11.07 13.31 10.22
C SER A 130 12.03 12.30 10.87
N ASP A 131 11.64 11.72 12.01
CA ASP A 131 12.31 10.63 12.70
C ASP A 131 12.40 9.35 11.87
N LEU A 132 11.46 9.13 10.93
CA LEU A 132 11.45 7.98 10.03
C LEU A 132 12.47 8.08 8.88
N LYS A 133 13.17 9.20 8.75
CA LYS A 133 14.16 9.41 7.68
C LYS A 133 15.30 8.41 7.79
N ILE A 134 15.48 7.58 6.74
CA ILE A 134 16.58 6.63 6.68
C ILE A 134 17.83 7.34 6.13
N LYS A 135 18.97 7.13 6.79
CA LYS A 135 20.27 7.63 6.35
C LYS A 135 21.13 6.45 5.92
N PHE A 136 21.70 6.54 4.73
CA PHE A 136 22.59 5.52 4.20
C PHE A 136 24.03 6.05 4.11
N ASP A 137 24.99 5.17 4.31
CA ASP A 137 26.37 5.44 3.92
C ASP A 137 26.53 5.38 2.38
N ALA A 138 27.66 5.89 1.89
CA ALA A 138 27.92 5.98 0.45
C ALA A 138 27.93 4.61 -0.24
N ALA A 139 28.44 3.56 0.42
CA ALA A 139 28.52 2.22 -0.17
C ALA A 139 27.14 1.59 -0.32
N THR A 140 26.29 1.76 0.69
CA THR A 140 24.89 1.29 0.66
C THR A 140 24.09 2.02 -0.43
N ARG A 141 24.28 3.33 -0.61
CA ARG A 141 23.62 4.11 -1.67
C ARG A 141 23.98 3.58 -3.06
N MET A 142 25.25 3.29 -3.32
CA MET A 142 25.68 2.75 -4.62
C MET A 142 25.00 1.42 -4.92
N LYS A 143 24.93 0.51 -3.95
CA LYS A 143 24.22 -0.78 -4.12
C LYS A 143 22.75 -0.60 -4.43
N MET A 144 22.08 0.32 -3.74
CA MET A 144 20.66 0.59 -3.96
C MET A 144 20.37 1.16 -5.35
N ASN A 145 21.28 1.97 -5.92
CA ASN A 145 21.16 2.44 -7.30
C ASN A 145 21.16 1.30 -8.31
N ASP A 146 22.04 0.34 -8.10
CA ASP A 146 22.15 -0.82 -8.99
C ASP A 146 20.91 -1.72 -8.88
N GLU A 147 20.33 -1.87 -7.68
CA GLU A 147 19.19 -2.74 -7.42
C GLU A 147 17.86 -2.18 -7.96
N ILE A 148 17.62 -0.89 -7.88
CA ILE A 148 16.34 -0.26 -8.23
C ILE A 148 16.40 0.64 -9.46
N GLY A 149 17.60 0.88 -10.01
CA GLY A 149 17.77 1.83 -11.11
C GLY A 149 17.21 3.23 -10.77
N ALA A 150 17.24 3.59 -9.47
CA ALA A 150 16.76 4.86 -8.99
C ALA A 150 17.90 5.86 -8.93
N ASP A 151 17.57 7.10 -9.22
CA ASP A 151 18.45 8.23 -9.00
C ASP A 151 18.84 8.30 -7.50
N THR A 152 20.13 8.44 -7.19
CA THR A 152 20.66 8.61 -5.82
C THR A 152 19.96 9.74 -5.08
N ASP A 153 19.62 10.81 -5.78
CA ASP A 153 18.94 11.97 -5.22
C ASP A 153 17.53 11.61 -4.71
N ALA A 154 16.85 10.69 -5.39
CA ALA A 154 15.54 10.20 -4.97
C ALA A 154 15.61 9.44 -3.65
N ILE A 155 16.62 8.57 -3.51
CA ILE A 155 16.84 7.80 -2.27
C ILE A 155 17.17 8.76 -1.13
N ASP A 156 18.08 9.68 -1.34
CA ASP A 156 18.48 10.64 -0.30
C ASP A 156 17.32 11.55 0.14
N LYS A 157 16.45 11.92 -0.78
CA LYS A 157 15.34 12.80 -0.49
C LYS A 157 14.13 12.10 0.11
N TYR A 158 13.80 10.91 -0.37
CA TYR A 158 12.50 10.28 -0.13
C TYR A 158 12.56 8.94 0.59
N MET A 159 13.75 8.45 0.99
CA MET A 159 13.84 7.20 1.73
C MET A 159 13.48 7.40 3.20
N TYR A 160 12.29 6.94 3.56
CA TYR A 160 11.73 6.93 4.91
C TYR A 160 11.27 5.52 5.26
N ASN A 161 11.31 5.17 6.54
CA ASN A 161 10.83 3.90 7.05
C ASN A 161 9.30 3.95 7.32
N PHE A 162 8.51 4.15 6.26
CA PHE A 162 7.05 4.15 6.35
C PHE A 162 6.48 2.74 6.58
N TRP A 163 7.16 1.76 6.02
CA TRP A 163 6.80 0.36 6.04
C TRP A 163 7.74 -0.39 6.96
N ASP A 164 7.33 -0.62 8.19
CA ASP A 164 8.11 -1.36 9.17
C ASP A 164 7.22 -2.35 9.91
N THR A 165 7.81 -3.39 10.45
CA THR A 165 7.14 -4.22 11.44
C THR A 165 7.31 -3.61 12.81
N THR A 166 6.26 -3.55 13.61
CA THR A 166 6.31 -3.00 14.96
C THR A 166 5.96 -4.05 15.99
N PHE A 167 6.66 -4.01 17.12
CA PHE A 167 6.33 -4.81 18.28
C PHE A 167 5.67 -3.91 19.33
N CYS A 168 4.43 -4.22 19.66
CA CYS A 168 3.69 -3.51 20.69
C CYS A 168 4.08 -4.06 22.06
N LEU A 169 4.68 -3.23 22.91
CA LEU A 169 5.10 -3.64 24.26
C LEU A 169 3.94 -3.81 25.22
N GLU A 170 2.79 -3.19 24.94
CA GLU A 170 1.63 -3.20 25.82
C GLU A 170 0.86 -4.53 25.76
N ASP A 171 0.69 -5.08 24.57
CA ASP A 171 -0.02 -6.33 24.32
C ASP A 171 0.89 -7.51 23.93
N GLY A 172 2.17 -7.25 23.65
CA GLY A 172 3.13 -8.26 23.23
C GLY A 172 2.94 -8.72 21.78
N GLU A 173 2.19 -7.99 20.97
CA GLU A 173 1.87 -8.36 19.60
C GLU A 173 2.85 -7.77 18.58
N TRP A 174 3.15 -8.57 17.55
CA TRP A 174 3.83 -8.09 16.34
C TRP A 174 2.80 -7.63 15.32
N LYS A 175 2.97 -6.40 14.83
CA LYS A 175 2.21 -5.87 13.70
C LYS A 175 3.06 -5.95 12.43
N GLY A 176 2.48 -6.52 11.38
CA GLY A 176 3.07 -6.50 10.04
C GLY A 176 3.21 -5.08 9.49
N GLU A 177 3.93 -4.93 8.41
CA GLU A 177 4.25 -3.63 7.81
C GLU A 177 3.00 -2.89 7.32
N ASP A 178 2.00 -3.61 6.86
CA ASP A 178 0.71 -3.06 6.39
C ASP A 178 -0.11 -2.46 7.54
N LEU A 179 -0.24 -3.20 8.65
CA LEU A 179 -0.92 -2.72 9.85
C LEU A 179 -0.17 -1.55 10.49
N SER A 180 1.16 -1.63 10.54
CA SER A 180 2.00 -0.55 11.06
C SER A 180 1.87 0.72 10.22
N PHE A 181 1.82 0.60 8.89
CA PHE A 181 1.55 1.73 8.00
C PHE A 181 0.15 2.32 8.22
N CYS A 182 -0.87 1.47 8.39
CA CYS A 182 -2.23 1.92 8.67
C CYS A 182 -2.28 2.76 9.95
N ASN A 183 -1.64 2.30 11.03
CA ASN A 183 -1.55 3.03 12.29
C ASN A 183 -0.81 4.36 12.12
N LEU A 184 0.36 4.34 11.45
CA LEU A 184 1.14 5.53 11.15
C LEU A 184 0.32 6.60 10.40
N ALA A 185 -0.46 6.17 9.39
CA ALA A 185 -1.31 7.07 8.62
C ALA A 185 -2.50 7.59 9.45
N THR A 186 -3.10 6.75 10.28
CA THR A 186 -4.22 7.13 11.16
C THR A 186 -3.78 8.14 12.21
N ASP A 187 -2.59 7.97 12.80
CA ASP A 187 -1.99 8.92 13.75
C ASP A 187 -1.76 10.29 13.11
N ALA A 188 -1.45 10.33 11.81
CA ALA A 188 -1.34 11.58 11.03
C ALA A 188 -2.71 12.15 10.59
N GLY A 189 -3.83 11.57 11.04
CA GLY A 189 -5.19 12.03 10.80
C GLY A 189 -5.83 11.55 9.50
N PHE A 190 -5.23 10.59 8.79
CA PHE A 190 -5.84 9.97 7.62
C PHE A 190 -6.84 8.89 8.01
N LYS A 191 -7.80 8.67 7.12
CA LYS A 191 -8.76 7.58 7.22
C LYS A 191 -8.42 6.51 6.21
N ILE A 192 -8.61 5.26 6.61
CA ILE A 192 -8.37 4.10 5.76
C ILE A 192 -9.71 3.52 5.34
N TYR A 193 -9.80 3.09 4.11
CA TYR A 193 -11.01 2.55 3.53
C TYR A 193 -10.78 1.18 2.93
N ALA A 194 -11.81 0.35 2.92
CA ALA A 194 -11.87 -0.91 2.20
C ALA A 194 -12.80 -0.83 1.00
N ASN A 195 -12.38 -1.38 -0.13
CA ASN A 195 -13.21 -1.67 -1.30
C ASN A 195 -13.73 -3.11 -1.17
N LEU A 196 -15.01 -3.27 -0.81
CA LEU A 196 -15.58 -4.59 -0.53
C LEU A 196 -15.93 -5.38 -1.79
N ASP A 197 -16.32 -4.71 -2.89
CA ASP A 197 -16.62 -5.35 -4.18
C ASP A 197 -15.39 -5.34 -5.09
N SER A 198 -14.41 -6.14 -4.77
CA SER A 198 -13.14 -6.14 -5.49
C SER A 198 -12.99 -7.25 -6.52
N GLY A 199 -13.70 -8.35 -6.34
CA GLY A 199 -13.50 -9.57 -7.15
C GLY A 199 -12.04 -10.05 -7.11
N THR A 200 -11.34 -9.80 -5.99
CA THR A 200 -9.95 -10.21 -5.81
C THR A 200 -9.85 -11.66 -5.39
N THR A 201 -8.87 -12.35 -5.95
CA THR A 201 -8.48 -13.70 -5.53
C THR A 201 -7.01 -13.68 -5.11
N HIS A 202 -6.73 -14.27 -3.97
CA HIS A 202 -5.37 -14.44 -3.46
C HIS A 202 -4.89 -15.85 -3.74
N HIS A 203 -3.88 -15.99 -4.61
CA HIS A 203 -3.26 -17.24 -5.01
C HIS A 203 -1.97 -17.45 -4.21
N GLY A 204 -2.01 -18.02 -3.06
CA GLY A 204 -0.80 -18.40 -2.36
C GLY A 204 -0.87 -19.85 -1.93
N SER A 205 0.23 -20.56 -1.84
CA SER A 205 0.38 -21.91 -1.32
C SER A 205 0.26 -21.97 0.17
#